data_a67dcff9999b50f350205a268a87fbd6
#
_entry.id   a67dcff9999b50f350205a268a87fbd6
#
_cell.length_a   1.000
_cell.length_b   1.000
_cell.length_c   1.000
_cell.angle_alpha   90.00
_cell.angle_beta   90.00
_cell.angle_gamma   90.00
#
_symmetry.space_group_name_H-M   'P 1'
#
loop_
_entity.id
_entity.type
_entity.pdbx_description
1 polymer ?
#
loop_
_entity_poly.entity_id
_entity_poly.type
_entity_poly.pdbx_seq_one_letter_code
_entity_poly.pdbx_strand_id
1 'polypeptide(L)'
;TISLETEMTVFVDNPQIRFKTRFTNTAKDHRIRLLVKTHNTRPSNDSESIYEVVTRPNKPAASWENPENPQHQQAFVSLYDDEKGVTVANKGLHEYEILGDDTIAVTLLRASGELGDWGYFPTPEAQCLRDVEVEFAVECHQAGERFSAFRRAKAFQVPFTGLQVTKQEGSVAATGSLFNHPALSLPQVCPTAFKVAENEEGYVLRYYNMSQENVRISEKQQTILDLLERPYPVHSGLLAPHEIRTELIKKE
;
A
#
# COMPACT_ATOMS: atom_id res chain seq x y z
N THR A 1 6.41 26.27 -17.92
CA THR A 1 7.34 25.18 -17.53
C THR A 1 7.37 25.10 -16.02
N ILE A 2 7.22 23.91 -15.47
CA ILE A 2 7.38 23.62 -14.04
C ILE A 2 8.71 22.88 -13.90
N SER A 3 9.59 23.37 -13.01
CA SER A 3 10.83 22.69 -12.66
C SER A 3 10.56 21.69 -11.54
N LEU A 4 11.06 20.47 -11.69
CA LEU A 4 10.98 19.43 -10.69
C LEU A 4 12.37 19.10 -10.15
N GLU A 5 12.49 18.98 -8.84
CA GLU A 5 13.67 18.43 -8.18
C GLU A 5 13.30 17.06 -7.62
N THR A 6 14.09 16.04 -7.95
CA THR A 6 13.84 14.67 -7.48
C THR A 6 15.10 14.11 -6.81
N GLU A 7 14.96 13.75 -5.55
CA GLU A 7 15.94 13.00 -4.79
C GLU A 7 15.64 11.50 -4.94
N MET A 8 16.69 10.72 -5.26
CA MET A 8 16.61 9.27 -5.37
C MET A 8 17.47 8.61 -4.29
N THR A 9 16.88 7.70 -3.53
CA THR A 9 17.56 6.94 -2.48
C THR A 9 17.53 5.46 -2.76
N VAL A 10 18.70 4.82 -2.73
CA VAL A 10 18.89 3.38 -2.89
C VAL A 10 19.46 2.82 -1.60
N PHE A 11 18.95 1.67 -1.14
CA PHE A 11 19.38 1.02 0.10
C PHE A 11 20.07 -0.31 -0.23
N VAL A 12 21.02 -0.72 0.61
CA VAL A 12 21.74 -1.99 0.46
C VAL A 12 20.80 -3.18 0.70
N ASP A 13 19.93 -3.07 1.71
CA ASP A 13 19.10 -4.18 2.20
C ASP A 13 17.61 -4.02 1.86
N ASN A 14 17.26 -3.09 0.95
CA ASN A 14 15.88 -2.87 0.54
C ASN A 14 15.82 -2.75 -0.99
N PRO A 15 15.05 -3.61 -1.68
CA PRO A 15 14.95 -3.59 -3.13
C PRO A 15 14.19 -2.37 -3.68
N GLN A 16 13.55 -1.56 -2.83
CA GLN A 16 12.87 -0.35 -3.24
C GLN A 16 13.86 0.77 -3.56
N ILE A 17 13.70 1.37 -4.73
CA ILE A 17 14.28 2.67 -5.04
C ILE A 17 13.25 3.72 -4.62
N ARG A 18 13.62 4.59 -3.69
CA ARG A 18 12.72 5.63 -3.16
C ARG A 18 12.98 6.97 -3.81
N PHE A 19 11.92 7.70 -4.07
CA PHE A 19 11.93 9.00 -4.70
C PHE A 19 11.18 10.01 -3.86
N LYS A 20 11.75 11.21 -3.76
CA LYS A 20 11.12 12.38 -3.18
C LYS A 20 11.19 13.51 -4.19
N THR A 21 10.04 13.93 -4.69
CA THR A 21 9.95 14.96 -5.75
C THR A 21 9.31 16.22 -5.19
N ARG A 22 9.94 17.36 -5.46
CA ARG A 22 9.48 18.70 -5.07
C ARG A 22 9.31 19.57 -6.29
N PHE A 23 8.28 20.38 -6.28
CA PHE A 23 8.06 21.42 -7.30
C PHE A 23 7.07 22.48 -6.80
N THR A 24 7.16 23.69 -7.38
CA THR A 24 6.15 24.72 -7.18
C THR A 24 5.18 24.69 -8.36
N ASN A 25 3.91 24.41 -8.09
CA ASN A 25 2.90 24.48 -9.14
C ASN A 25 2.49 25.92 -9.41
N THR A 26 2.82 26.42 -10.60
CA THR A 26 2.48 27.78 -11.09
C THR A 26 1.52 27.74 -12.29
N ALA A 27 1.09 26.57 -12.73
CA ALA A 27 0.21 26.40 -13.88
C ALA A 27 -1.19 25.93 -13.45
N LYS A 28 -2.17 26.16 -14.30
CA LYS A 28 -3.57 25.78 -14.10
C LYS A 28 -3.97 24.69 -15.09
N ASP A 29 -5.04 23.98 -14.78
CA ASP A 29 -5.74 23.05 -15.68
C ASP A 29 -4.81 22.02 -16.34
N HIS A 30 -4.05 21.29 -15.51
CA HIS A 30 -3.11 20.27 -15.97
C HIS A 30 -2.96 19.13 -14.97
N ARG A 31 -2.33 18.05 -15.42
CA ARG A 31 -1.99 16.88 -14.62
C ARG A 31 -0.50 16.55 -14.76
N ILE A 32 0.16 16.33 -13.62
CA ILE A 32 1.54 15.84 -13.56
C ILE A 32 1.49 14.39 -13.15
N ARG A 33 2.16 13.50 -13.88
CA ARG A 33 2.17 12.06 -13.61
C ARG A 33 3.60 11.51 -13.61
N LEU A 34 3.84 10.56 -12.70
CA LEU A 34 4.94 9.62 -12.76
C LEU A 34 4.60 8.55 -13.80
N LEU A 35 5.49 8.27 -14.72
CA LEU A 35 5.34 7.19 -15.69
C LEU A 35 6.43 6.15 -15.46
N VAL A 36 6.01 4.92 -15.14
CA VAL A 36 6.93 3.77 -14.95
C VAL A 36 6.62 2.73 -16.00
N LYS A 37 7.50 2.61 -16.99
CA LYS A 37 7.37 1.61 -18.04
C LYS A 37 7.90 0.27 -17.54
N THR A 38 7.03 -0.70 -17.43
CA THR A 38 7.35 -2.01 -16.83
C THR A 38 7.79 -3.06 -17.85
N HIS A 39 7.49 -2.85 -19.14
CA HIS A 39 7.64 -3.85 -20.20
C HIS A 39 6.87 -5.16 -19.90
N ASN A 40 5.81 -5.08 -19.15
CA ASN A 40 4.95 -6.18 -18.80
C ASN A 40 3.61 -6.00 -19.52
N THR A 41 3.12 -7.04 -20.19
CA THR A 41 1.95 -6.98 -21.06
C THR A 41 0.74 -7.74 -20.53
N ARG A 42 0.70 -8.02 -19.22
CA ARG A 42 -0.49 -8.62 -18.60
C ARG A 42 -1.69 -7.67 -18.76
N PRO A 43 -2.87 -8.18 -19.15
CA PRO A 43 -4.05 -7.33 -19.41
C PRO A 43 -4.73 -6.78 -18.15
N SER A 44 -4.20 -7.11 -16.98
CA SER A 44 -4.71 -6.66 -15.69
C SER A 44 -3.57 -6.23 -14.76
N ASN A 45 -3.91 -5.41 -13.80
CA ASN A 45 -3.01 -4.93 -12.75
C ASN A 45 -3.58 -5.25 -11.37
N ASP A 46 -2.70 -5.30 -10.36
CA ASP A 46 -3.10 -5.40 -8.97
C ASP A 46 -2.87 -4.06 -8.29
N SER A 47 -3.83 -3.60 -7.51
CA SER A 47 -3.69 -2.40 -6.68
C SER A 47 -4.25 -2.64 -5.30
N GLU A 48 -3.64 -2.01 -4.31
CA GLU A 48 -4.15 -2.11 -2.95
C GLU A 48 -5.37 -1.22 -2.77
N SER A 49 -6.41 -1.81 -2.20
CA SER A 49 -7.59 -1.15 -1.65
C SER A 49 -7.60 -1.33 -0.13
N ILE A 50 -8.70 -0.99 0.55
CA ILE A 50 -8.79 -1.12 2.00
C ILE A 50 -8.92 -2.60 2.37
N TYR A 51 -7.87 -3.17 2.97
CA TYR A 51 -7.77 -4.57 3.41
C TYR A 51 -7.92 -5.61 2.28
N GLU A 52 -7.59 -5.25 1.06
CA GLU A 52 -7.55 -6.19 -0.06
C GLU A 52 -6.58 -5.77 -1.15
N VAL A 53 -6.19 -6.72 -1.99
CA VAL A 53 -5.52 -6.47 -3.26
C VAL A 53 -6.51 -6.76 -4.37
N VAL A 54 -6.88 -5.73 -5.11
CA VAL A 54 -7.88 -5.82 -6.19
C VAL A 54 -7.18 -5.98 -7.52
N THR A 55 -7.56 -7.01 -8.27
CA THR A 55 -7.13 -7.17 -9.66
C THR A 55 -8.14 -6.46 -10.58
N ARG A 56 -7.63 -5.52 -11.38
CA ARG A 56 -8.45 -4.73 -12.33
C ARG A 56 -7.96 -4.89 -13.76
N PRO A 57 -8.87 -4.85 -14.76
CA PRO A 57 -8.45 -4.77 -16.15
C PRO A 57 -7.71 -3.46 -16.41
N ASN A 58 -6.70 -3.48 -17.28
CA ASN A 58 -5.95 -2.28 -17.66
C ASN A 58 -6.75 -1.32 -18.52
N LYS A 59 -7.80 -1.80 -19.16
CA LYS A 59 -8.67 -1.02 -20.05
C LYS A 59 -10.09 -0.99 -19.51
N PRO A 60 -10.80 0.14 -19.65
CA PRO A 60 -12.22 0.18 -19.31
C PRO A 60 -13.02 -0.76 -20.20
N ALA A 61 -14.20 -1.17 -19.72
CA ALA A 61 -15.09 -2.02 -20.51
C ALA A 61 -15.54 -1.30 -21.78
N ALA A 62 -15.49 -2.00 -22.92
CA ALA A 62 -15.86 -1.44 -24.23
C ALA A 62 -17.35 -1.02 -24.32
N SER A 63 -18.17 -1.52 -23.38
CA SER A 63 -19.61 -1.18 -23.31
C SER A 63 -19.88 0.11 -22.54
N TRP A 64 -18.89 0.77 -21.96
CA TRP A 64 -19.10 2.03 -21.27
C TRP A 64 -19.28 3.16 -22.27
N GLU A 65 -20.25 4.03 -22.01
CA GLU A 65 -20.58 5.15 -22.87
C GLU A 65 -19.46 6.20 -22.91
N ASN A 66 -18.82 6.43 -21.77
CA ASN A 66 -17.71 7.38 -21.63
C ASN A 66 -16.58 6.73 -20.81
N PRO A 67 -15.78 5.85 -21.45
CA PRO A 67 -14.81 5.05 -20.75
C PRO A 67 -13.61 5.90 -20.32
N GLU A 68 -13.46 6.09 -19.01
CA GLU A 68 -12.26 6.64 -18.42
C GLU A 68 -11.50 5.53 -17.68
N ASN A 69 -10.17 5.59 -17.72
CA ASN A 69 -9.33 4.55 -17.15
C ASN A 69 -8.67 4.89 -15.81
N PRO A 70 -8.65 6.13 -15.30
CA PRO A 70 -8.11 6.40 -13.96
C PRO A 70 -8.80 5.57 -12.87
N GLN A 71 -7.99 4.92 -12.05
CA GLN A 71 -8.42 4.05 -10.96
C GLN A 71 -7.85 4.56 -9.64
N HIS A 72 -8.40 4.09 -8.53
CA HIS A 72 -7.88 4.42 -7.21
C HIS A 72 -6.92 3.33 -6.70
N GLN A 73 -5.97 3.75 -5.86
CA GLN A 73 -5.06 2.92 -5.07
C GLN A 73 -4.89 3.49 -3.67
N GLN A 74 -4.44 2.67 -2.73
CA GLN A 74 -4.01 3.12 -1.41
C GLN A 74 -2.48 3.21 -1.35
N ALA A 75 -1.80 2.09 -1.20
CA ALA A 75 -0.36 2.06 -1.00
C ALA A 75 0.43 1.72 -2.27
N PHE A 76 -0.15 0.98 -3.20
CA PHE A 76 0.58 0.55 -4.39
C PHE A 76 -0.31 0.17 -5.56
N VAL A 77 0.32 0.16 -6.74
CA VAL A 77 -0.14 -0.50 -7.96
C VAL A 77 1.00 -1.35 -8.50
N SER A 78 0.67 -2.51 -9.08
CA SER A 78 1.64 -3.48 -9.59
C SER A 78 1.21 -4.06 -10.92
N LEU A 79 2.18 -4.15 -11.85
CA LEU A 79 2.09 -4.94 -13.07
C LEU A 79 3.13 -6.07 -12.99
N TYR A 80 2.70 -7.30 -13.24
CA TYR A 80 3.59 -8.46 -13.24
C TYR A 80 3.08 -9.53 -14.22
N ASP A 81 3.98 -10.36 -14.68
CA ASP A 81 3.71 -11.57 -15.45
C ASP A 81 4.12 -12.81 -14.62
N ASP A 82 4.34 -13.94 -15.28
CA ASP A 82 4.73 -15.20 -14.64
C ASP A 82 6.21 -15.22 -14.20
N GLU A 83 7.02 -14.26 -14.65
CA GLU A 83 8.46 -14.20 -14.36
C GLU A 83 8.81 -13.06 -13.41
N LYS A 84 8.32 -11.87 -13.70
CA LYS A 84 8.75 -10.62 -13.04
C LYS A 84 7.59 -9.65 -12.84
N GLY A 85 7.82 -8.64 -12.02
CA GLY A 85 6.88 -7.56 -11.80
C GLY A 85 7.54 -6.25 -11.41
N VAL A 86 6.76 -5.20 -11.51
CA VAL A 86 7.11 -3.87 -11.01
C VAL A 86 5.97 -3.37 -10.14
N THR A 87 6.31 -3.03 -8.91
CA THR A 87 5.37 -2.42 -7.95
C THR A 87 5.76 -0.98 -7.71
N VAL A 88 4.81 -0.07 -7.84
CA VAL A 88 4.96 1.35 -7.52
C VAL A 88 4.22 1.61 -6.21
N ALA A 89 4.97 1.92 -5.16
CA ALA A 89 4.46 2.33 -3.86
C ALA A 89 4.35 3.85 -3.77
N ASN A 90 3.43 4.34 -2.95
CA ASN A 90 3.21 5.78 -2.80
C ASN A 90 2.84 6.19 -1.36
N LYS A 91 2.90 7.51 -1.11
CA LYS A 91 2.34 8.15 0.09
C LYS A 91 1.32 9.20 -0.33
N GLY A 92 0.03 8.85 -0.24
CA GLY A 92 -1.06 9.79 -0.52
C GLY A 92 -1.32 10.10 -2.00
N LEU A 93 -0.83 9.27 -2.92
CA LEU A 93 -1.06 9.40 -4.37
C LEU A 93 -2.11 8.36 -4.81
N HIS A 94 -3.37 8.72 -4.70
CA HIS A 94 -4.47 7.76 -4.79
C HIS A 94 -4.99 7.50 -6.20
N GLU A 95 -4.57 8.24 -7.22
CA GLU A 95 -5.00 8.05 -8.61
C GLU A 95 -3.88 7.44 -9.45
N TYR A 96 -4.20 6.38 -10.18
CA TYR A 96 -3.32 5.80 -11.19
C TYR A 96 -4.10 5.39 -12.44
N GLU A 97 -3.35 5.11 -13.51
CA GLU A 97 -3.87 4.58 -14.78
C GLU A 97 -2.81 3.66 -15.39
N ILE A 98 -3.24 2.64 -16.12
CA ILE A 98 -2.33 1.83 -16.93
C ILE A 98 -2.42 2.30 -18.38
N LEU A 99 -1.30 2.75 -18.93
CA LEU A 99 -1.18 3.20 -20.30
C LEU A 99 -0.53 2.12 -21.16
N GLY A 100 -1.16 1.80 -22.30
CA GLY A 100 -0.61 0.87 -23.30
C GLY A 100 -0.32 -0.54 -22.76
N ASP A 101 -1.00 -0.95 -21.71
CA ASP A 101 -0.85 -2.25 -21.00
C ASP A 101 0.50 -2.47 -20.30
N ASP A 102 1.49 -1.59 -20.45
CA ASP A 102 2.83 -1.78 -19.89
C ASP A 102 3.36 -0.61 -19.03
N THR A 103 2.61 0.47 -18.93
CA THR A 103 3.08 1.67 -18.23
C THR A 103 2.15 2.04 -17.08
N ILE A 104 2.68 2.03 -15.86
CA ILE A 104 2.00 2.54 -14.67
C ILE A 104 2.14 4.05 -14.66
N ALA A 105 1.02 4.77 -14.67
CA ALA A 105 0.96 6.22 -14.60
C ALA A 105 0.30 6.64 -13.27
N VAL A 106 1.09 7.13 -12.30
CA VAL A 106 0.58 7.62 -11.02
C VAL A 106 0.44 9.14 -11.07
N THR A 107 -0.71 9.67 -10.69
CA THR A 107 -0.94 11.10 -10.64
C THR A 107 -0.26 11.73 -9.42
N LEU A 108 0.69 12.63 -9.67
CA LEU A 108 1.38 13.41 -8.64
C LEU A 108 0.63 14.68 -8.29
N LEU A 109 0.02 15.31 -9.30
CA LEU A 109 -0.81 16.49 -9.14
C LEU A 109 -1.90 16.49 -10.22
N ARG A 110 -3.12 16.84 -9.80
CA ARG A 110 -4.21 17.18 -10.70
C ARG A 110 -4.71 18.57 -10.34
N ALA A 111 -4.53 19.51 -11.26
CA ALA A 111 -5.02 20.88 -11.15
C ALA A 111 -6.24 21.04 -12.06
N SER A 112 -7.38 21.41 -11.47
CA SER A 112 -8.64 21.58 -12.18
C SER A 112 -9.37 22.83 -11.70
N GLY A 113 -9.74 23.72 -12.61
CA GLY A 113 -10.48 24.93 -12.30
C GLY A 113 -11.99 24.73 -12.23
N GLU A 114 -12.47 23.58 -12.73
CA GLU A 114 -13.90 23.30 -12.87
C GLU A 114 -14.17 21.84 -12.61
N LEU A 115 -15.31 21.54 -12.00
CA LEU A 115 -15.87 20.21 -11.84
C LEU A 115 -17.34 20.22 -12.26
N GLY A 116 -17.79 19.11 -12.84
CA GLY A 116 -19.18 18.85 -13.20
C GLY A 116 -19.35 18.46 -14.66
N ASP A 117 -20.27 17.54 -14.89
CA ASP A 117 -20.66 17.01 -16.20
C ASP A 117 -22.09 17.46 -16.61
N TRP A 118 -22.84 18.05 -15.69
CA TRP A 118 -24.22 18.54 -15.84
C TRP A 118 -24.45 19.94 -15.23
N GLY A 119 -23.37 20.63 -14.89
CA GLY A 119 -23.33 21.97 -14.36
C GLY A 119 -21.91 22.47 -14.22
N TYR A 120 -21.74 23.76 -14.26
CA TYR A 120 -20.46 24.42 -14.08
C TYR A 120 -20.21 24.71 -12.59
N PHE A 121 -19.20 24.07 -12.01
CA PHE A 121 -18.80 24.29 -10.62
C PHE A 121 -17.34 24.77 -10.58
N PRO A 122 -17.09 26.06 -10.35
CA PRO A 122 -15.73 26.57 -10.24
C PRO A 122 -15.03 26.02 -8.99
N THR A 123 -13.81 25.53 -9.17
CA THR A 123 -12.98 24.97 -8.11
C THR A 123 -11.60 25.64 -8.09
N PRO A 124 -11.51 26.94 -7.81
CA PRO A 124 -10.27 27.70 -7.93
C PRO A 124 -9.13 27.15 -7.05
N GLU A 125 -9.45 26.68 -5.85
CA GLU A 125 -8.47 26.10 -4.92
C GLU A 125 -7.93 24.73 -5.41
N ALA A 126 -8.69 24.00 -6.22
CA ALA A 126 -8.24 22.75 -6.80
C ALA A 126 -7.19 22.93 -7.91
N GLN A 127 -6.86 24.15 -8.30
CA GLN A 127 -5.69 24.48 -9.11
C GLN A 127 -4.37 24.20 -8.37
N CYS A 128 -4.40 24.10 -7.04
CA CYS A 128 -3.23 23.73 -6.22
C CYS A 128 -1.98 24.57 -6.55
N LEU A 129 -2.14 25.90 -6.68
CA LEU A 129 -1.03 26.83 -6.95
C LEU A 129 -0.16 27.02 -5.69
N ARG A 130 0.71 26.04 -5.44
CA ARG A 130 1.51 25.95 -4.21
C ARG A 130 2.74 25.07 -4.40
N ASP A 131 3.57 25.03 -3.37
CA ASP A 131 4.63 24.02 -3.27
C ASP A 131 4.03 22.64 -3.03
N VAL A 132 4.57 21.66 -3.74
CA VAL A 132 4.16 20.26 -3.70
C VAL A 132 5.39 19.40 -3.43
N GLU A 133 5.24 18.50 -2.46
CA GLU A 133 6.20 17.46 -2.17
C GLU A 133 5.48 16.11 -2.22
N VAL A 134 6.02 15.15 -2.97
CA VAL A 134 5.45 13.80 -3.10
C VAL A 134 6.54 12.75 -2.91
N GLU A 135 6.16 11.62 -2.30
CA GLU A 135 7.04 10.48 -2.11
C GLU A 135 6.45 9.24 -2.76
N PHE A 136 7.29 8.51 -3.48
CA PHE A 136 6.94 7.21 -4.06
C PHE A 136 8.17 6.30 -4.09
N ALA A 137 7.94 5.00 -4.31
CA ALA A 137 9.01 4.04 -4.50
C ALA A 137 8.69 3.10 -5.64
N VAL A 138 9.73 2.60 -6.30
CA VAL A 138 9.63 1.62 -7.37
C VAL A 138 10.43 0.39 -6.98
N GLU A 139 9.84 -0.78 -7.15
CA GLU A 139 10.47 -2.06 -6.88
C GLU A 139 10.27 -3.01 -8.05
N CYS A 140 11.37 -3.56 -8.57
CA CYS A 140 11.35 -4.69 -9.48
C CYS A 140 11.50 -5.98 -8.67
N HIS A 141 10.67 -7.00 -8.97
CA HIS A 141 10.65 -8.27 -8.23
C HIS A 141 10.39 -9.45 -9.14
N GLN A 142 10.71 -10.66 -8.68
CA GLN A 142 10.25 -11.89 -9.31
C GLN A 142 8.74 -12.08 -9.08
N ALA A 143 8.06 -12.82 -9.96
CA ALA A 143 6.61 -13.06 -9.81
C ALA A 143 6.23 -13.68 -8.46
N GLY A 144 7.03 -14.65 -7.99
CA GLY A 144 6.84 -15.31 -6.69
C GLY A 144 7.03 -14.40 -5.48
N GLU A 145 7.66 -13.24 -5.65
CA GLU A 145 7.96 -12.28 -4.58
C GLU A 145 6.94 -11.13 -4.48
N ARG A 146 5.90 -11.12 -5.31
CA ARG A 146 4.93 -10.02 -5.40
C ARG A 146 4.34 -9.64 -4.05
N PHE A 147 3.95 -10.60 -3.21
CA PHE A 147 3.39 -10.29 -1.89
C PHE A 147 4.41 -9.67 -0.93
N SER A 148 5.68 -10.03 -1.06
CA SER A 148 6.75 -9.37 -0.32
C SER A 148 6.92 -7.92 -0.77
N ALA A 149 6.84 -7.64 -2.08
CA ALA A 149 6.84 -6.29 -2.63
C ALA A 149 5.62 -5.49 -2.14
N PHE A 150 4.42 -6.09 -2.11
CA PHE A 150 3.19 -5.46 -1.58
C PHE A 150 3.32 -5.09 -0.10
N ARG A 151 3.88 -5.98 0.72
CA ARG A 151 4.17 -5.69 2.14
C ARG A 151 5.17 -4.55 2.30
N ARG A 152 6.23 -4.51 1.49
CA ARG A 152 7.20 -3.41 1.51
C ARG A 152 6.56 -2.09 1.07
N ALA A 153 5.64 -2.13 0.10
CA ALA A 153 4.87 -0.97 -0.32
C ALA A 153 3.98 -0.42 0.81
N LYS A 154 3.32 -1.30 1.57
CA LYS A 154 2.58 -0.91 2.79
C LYS A 154 3.52 -0.32 3.84
N ALA A 155 4.65 -0.94 4.09
CA ALA A 155 5.64 -0.47 5.07
C ALA A 155 6.24 0.89 4.66
N PHE A 156 6.31 1.20 3.37
CA PHE A 156 6.76 2.50 2.88
C PHE A 156 5.89 3.67 3.39
N GLN A 157 4.59 3.43 3.60
CA GLN A 157 3.67 4.44 4.14
C GLN A 157 3.88 4.70 5.64
N VAL A 158 4.49 3.76 6.35
CA VAL A 158 4.64 3.82 7.81
C VAL A 158 6.10 4.15 8.15
N PRO A 159 6.41 5.38 8.56
CA PRO A 159 7.77 5.74 8.91
C PRO A 159 8.19 5.10 10.24
N PHE A 160 9.49 4.85 10.41
CA PHE A 160 10.04 4.55 11.71
C PHE A 160 9.91 5.76 12.63
N THR A 161 9.50 5.52 13.87
CA THR A 161 9.44 6.55 14.92
C THR A 161 10.54 6.28 15.93
N GLY A 162 11.38 7.28 16.17
CA GLY A 162 12.42 7.24 17.21
C GLY A 162 11.98 8.04 18.43
N LEU A 163 12.20 7.48 19.62
CA LEU A 163 11.99 8.16 20.90
C LEU A 163 13.27 8.12 21.72
N GLN A 164 13.76 9.28 22.13
CA GLN A 164 14.83 9.36 23.10
C GLN A 164 14.26 9.22 24.51
N VAL A 165 14.74 8.24 25.25
CA VAL A 165 14.35 8.00 26.64
C VAL A 165 15.54 8.16 27.57
N THR A 166 15.28 8.40 28.86
CA THR A 166 16.31 8.38 29.91
C THR A 166 16.82 6.95 30.12
N LYS A 167 17.93 6.81 30.83
CA LYS A 167 18.48 5.49 31.17
C LYS A 167 17.40 4.63 31.85
N GLN A 168 17.15 3.46 31.25
CA GLN A 168 16.19 2.46 31.76
C GLN A 168 16.97 1.35 32.45
N GLU A 169 16.38 0.76 33.51
CA GLU A 169 16.88 -0.47 34.11
C GLU A 169 16.33 -1.68 33.34
N GLY A 170 17.18 -2.65 33.06
CA GLY A 170 16.87 -3.86 32.32
C GLY A 170 17.84 -4.13 31.18
N SER A 171 17.78 -5.32 30.63
CA SER A 171 18.55 -5.70 29.45
C SER A 171 17.59 -5.96 28.27
N VAL A 172 17.81 -5.24 27.18
CA VAL A 172 17.18 -5.56 25.89
C VAL A 172 18.21 -6.29 25.05
N ALA A 173 17.85 -7.42 24.47
CA ALA A 173 18.72 -8.11 23.53
C ALA A 173 19.08 -7.17 22.37
N ALA A 174 20.36 -7.07 22.05
CA ALA A 174 20.85 -6.22 20.97
C ALA A 174 20.39 -6.71 19.59
N THR A 175 20.06 -7.99 19.47
CA THR A 175 19.58 -8.64 18.25
C THR A 175 18.49 -9.63 18.59
N GLY A 176 17.51 -9.78 17.69
CA GLY A 176 16.42 -10.73 17.83
C GLY A 176 15.07 -10.15 17.41
N SER A 177 14.05 -10.99 17.41
CA SER A 177 12.68 -10.57 17.23
C SER A 177 12.02 -10.43 18.60
N LEU A 178 11.51 -9.26 18.92
CA LEU A 178 10.70 -9.03 20.13
C LEU A 178 9.31 -9.66 20.00
N PHE A 179 8.92 -9.95 18.79
CA PHE A 179 7.61 -10.50 18.46
C PHE A 179 7.71 -11.47 17.29
N ASN A 180 7.43 -12.75 17.55
CA ASN A 180 7.42 -13.80 16.53
C ASN A 180 6.02 -14.42 16.45
N HIS A 181 5.29 -14.08 15.38
CA HIS A 181 3.96 -14.64 15.13
C HIS A 181 3.94 -15.37 13.78
N PRO A 182 3.42 -16.62 13.70
CA PRO A 182 3.46 -17.42 12.47
C PRO A 182 2.87 -16.71 11.25
N ALA A 183 1.78 -15.95 11.42
CA ALA A 183 1.16 -15.22 10.33
C ALA A 183 2.13 -14.19 9.70
N LEU A 184 3.02 -13.58 10.47
CA LEU A 184 3.93 -12.54 9.99
C LEU A 184 5.07 -13.09 9.13
N SER A 185 5.35 -14.39 9.18
CA SER A 185 6.33 -15.06 8.34
C SER A 185 5.81 -15.32 6.92
N LEU A 186 4.50 -15.25 6.72
CA LEU A 186 3.84 -15.53 5.44
C LEU A 186 3.76 -14.26 4.59
N PRO A 187 4.34 -14.23 3.39
CA PRO A 187 4.36 -13.02 2.57
C PRO A 187 2.96 -12.54 2.15
N GLN A 188 1.99 -13.46 2.03
CA GLN A 188 0.59 -13.15 1.71
C GLN A 188 -0.16 -12.45 2.83
N VAL A 189 0.36 -12.48 4.06
CA VAL A 189 -0.30 -11.89 5.22
C VAL A 189 0.27 -10.50 5.51
N CYS A 190 -0.59 -9.50 5.52
CA CYS A 190 -0.22 -8.12 5.77
C CYS A 190 -0.66 -7.68 7.17
N PRO A 191 0.26 -7.36 8.09
CA PRO A 191 -0.10 -6.77 9.38
C PRO A 191 -0.62 -5.34 9.19
N THR A 192 -1.65 -4.98 9.96
CA THR A 192 -2.28 -3.66 9.90
C THR A 192 -2.31 -2.93 11.23
N ALA A 193 -2.25 -3.67 12.34
CA ALA A 193 -2.15 -3.07 13.66
C ALA A 193 -1.45 -4.02 14.63
N PHE A 194 -0.63 -3.43 15.49
CA PHE A 194 -0.10 -4.07 16.69
C PHE A 194 -0.14 -3.05 17.83
N LYS A 195 -0.96 -3.34 18.85
CA LYS A 195 -1.21 -2.40 19.95
C LYS A 195 -1.50 -3.14 21.25
N VAL A 196 -1.51 -2.43 22.36
CA VAL A 196 -2.05 -2.94 23.63
C VAL A 196 -3.56 -3.14 23.48
N ALA A 197 -4.08 -4.24 23.99
CA ALA A 197 -5.51 -4.51 24.01
C ALA A 197 -6.27 -3.48 24.87
N GLU A 198 -7.51 -3.15 24.52
CA GLU A 198 -8.32 -2.16 25.27
C GLU A 198 -8.54 -2.56 26.73
N ASN A 199 -8.59 -3.86 27.01
CA ASN A 199 -8.71 -4.41 28.38
C ASN A 199 -7.37 -4.63 29.08
N GLU A 200 -6.23 -4.21 28.44
CA GLU A 200 -4.86 -4.34 28.95
C GLU A 200 -4.37 -5.79 29.23
N GLU A 201 -5.16 -6.82 28.87
CA GLU A 201 -4.79 -8.23 29.09
C GLU A 201 -3.66 -8.76 28.21
N GLY A 202 -3.27 -8.01 27.18
CA GLY A 202 -2.27 -8.42 26.24
C GLY A 202 -2.06 -7.43 25.12
N TYR A 203 -1.66 -7.96 23.96
CA TYR A 203 -1.49 -7.20 22.73
C TYR A 203 -2.49 -7.69 21.68
N VAL A 204 -2.96 -6.78 20.86
CA VAL A 204 -3.77 -7.08 19.69
C VAL A 204 -2.90 -7.03 18.45
N LEU A 205 -2.90 -8.11 17.67
CA LEU A 205 -2.35 -8.17 16.33
C LEU A 205 -3.50 -8.26 15.34
N ARG A 206 -3.57 -7.34 14.39
CA ARG A 206 -4.51 -7.39 13.26
C ARG A 206 -3.76 -7.53 11.96
N TYR A 207 -4.24 -8.41 11.09
CA TYR A 207 -3.70 -8.67 9.78
C TYR A 207 -4.79 -9.15 8.82
N TYR A 208 -4.48 -9.14 7.52
CA TYR A 208 -5.38 -9.67 6.49
C TYR A 208 -4.62 -10.48 5.45
N ASN A 209 -5.35 -11.32 4.73
CA ASN A 209 -4.84 -12.10 3.61
C ASN A 209 -4.92 -11.28 2.31
N MET A 210 -3.78 -10.98 1.70
CA MET A 210 -3.70 -10.27 0.42
C MET A 210 -3.99 -11.17 -0.80
N SER A 211 -4.05 -12.48 -0.60
CA SER A 211 -4.19 -13.44 -1.70
C SER A 211 -5.64 -13.86 -1.95
N GLN A 212 -5.87 -14.45 -3.11
CA GLN A 212 -7.14 -15.06 -3.52
C GLN A 212 -7.29 -16.50 -3.01
N GLU A 213 -6.37 -16.99 -2.19
CA GLU A 213 -6.31 -18.36 -1.71
C GLU A 213 -6.36 -18.42 -0.18
N ASN A 214 -6.78 -19.55 0.35
CA ASN A 214 -6.69 -19.80 1.77
C ASN A 214 -5.22 -19.92 2.21
N VAL A 215 -4.85 -19.23 3.26
CA VAL A 215 -3.50 -19.26 3.84
C VAL A 215 -3.55 -19.97 5.20
N ARG A 216 -2.71 -21.02 5.36
CA ARG A 216 -2.58 -21.72 6.65
C ARG A 216 -1.66 -20.92 7.57
N ILE A 217 -2.17 -20.52 8.74
CA ILE A 217 -1.40 -19.74 9.72
C ILE A 217 -0.85 -20.64 10.83
N SER A 218 -1.72 -21.34 11.54
CA SER A 218 -1.35 -22.18 12.70
C SER A 218 -2.48 -23.14 13.05
N GLU A 219 -2.12 -24.27 13.66
CA GLU A 219 -3.09 -25.21 14.24
C GLU A 219 -3.33 -24.93 15.73
N LYS A 220 -2.56 -24.01 16.34
CA LYS A 220 -2.76 -23.64 17.73
C LYS A 220 -4.03 -22.82 17.91
N GLN A 221 -4.75 -23.10 18.98
CA GLN A 221 -5.93 -22.34 19.35
C GLN A 221 -5.52 -20.90 19.67
N GLN A 222 -6.09 -19.97 18.93
CA GLN A 222 -5.86 -18.53 19.06
C GLN A 222 -7.11 -17.89 19.66
N THR A 223 -6.94 -16.84 20.45
CA THR A 223 -8.07 -16.02 20.90
C THR A 223 -8.35 -14.97 19.82
N ILE A 224 -9.40 -15.23 19.03
CA ILE A 224 -9.82 -14.32 17.96
C ILE A 224 -10.79 -13.29 18.52
N LEU A 225 -10.65 -12.07 18.04
CA LEU A 225 -11.47 -10.92 18.40
C LEU A 225 -12.16 -10.34 17.15
N ASP A 226 -13.29 -9.66 17.36
CA ASP A 226 -13.85 -8.78 16.35
C ASP A 226 -13.07 -7.44 16.27
N LEU A 227 -13.51 -6.53 15.41
CA LEU A 227 -12.86 -5.21 15.24
C LEU A 227 -12.99 -4.31 16.48
N LEU A 228 -13.91 -4.60 17.39
CA LEU A 228 -14.13 -3.93 18.67
C LEU A 228 -13.45 -4.66 19.84
N GLU A 229 -12.57 -5.61 19.54
CA GLU A 229 -11.81 -6.41 20.50
C GLU A 229 -12.66 -7.30 21.41
N ARG A 230 -13.85 -7.68 20.98
CA ARG A 230 -14.70 -8.63 21.68
C ARG A 230 -14.42 -10.05 21.20
N PRO A 231 -14.48 -11.08 22.08
CA PRO A 231 -14.27 -12.46 21.69
C PRO A 231 -15.15 -12.87 20.50
N TYR A 232 -14.54 -13.47 19.48
CA TYR A 232 -15.21 -13.90 18.26
C TYR A 232 -14.98 -15.41 18.03
N PRO A 233 -16.02 -16.21 17.84
CA PRO A 233 -15.91 -17.66 17.76
C PRO A 233 -15.42 -18.13 16.37
N VAL A 234 -14.21 -17.79 15.99
CA VAL A 234 -13.55 -18.35 14.81
C VAL A 234 -12.49 -19.35 15.24
N HIS A 235 -12.47 -20.50 14.61
CA HIS A 235 -11.62 -21.63 15.04
C HIS A 235 -10.87 -22.31 13.89
N SER A 236 -10.62 -21.61 12.81
CA SER A 236 -9.87 -22.16 11.67
C SER A 236 -8.42 -21.71 11.71
N GLY A 237 -7.47 -22.64 11.60
CA GLY A 237 -6.07 -22.33 11.31
C GLY A 237 -5.83 -21.81 9.89
N LEU A 238 -6.90 -21.67 9.11
CA LEU A 238 -6.90 -21.09 7.75
C LEU A 238 -7.40 -19.66 7.79
N LEU A 239 -6.75 -18.79 7.05
CA LEU A 239 -7.16 -17.42 6.77
C LEU A 239 -7.72 -17.39 5.34
N ALA A 240 -9.01 -17.11 5.19
CA ALA A 240 -9.67 -17.08 3.90
C ALA A 240 -9.15 -15.91 3.03
N PRO A 241 -9.40 -15.92 1.69
CA PRO A 241 -9.12 -14.77 0.85
C PRO A 241 -9.70 -13.48 1.43
N HIS A 242 -8.88 -12.43 1.51
CA HIS A 242 -9.25 -11.11 2.02
C HIS A 242 -9.77 -11.08 3.47
N GLU A 243 -9.71 -12.20 4.19
CA GLU A 243 -10.13 -12.23 5.60
C GLU A 243 -9.25 -11.32 6.44
N ILE A 244 -9.90 -10.47 7.25
CA ILE A 244 -9.27 -9.67 8.30
C ILE A 244 -9.36 -10.46 9.59
N ARG A 245 -8.23 -10.67 10.26
CA ARG A 245 -8.19 -11.35 11.55
C ARG A 245 -7.57 -10.47 12.62
N THR A 246 -8.20 -10.46 13.78
CA THR A 246 -7.71 -9.78 14.98
C THR A 246 -7.46 -10.84 16.05
N GLU A 247 -6.25 -10.91 16.58
CA GLU A 247 -5.86 -11.88 17.60
C GLU A 247 -5.40 -11.20 18.88
N LEU A 248 -5.79 -11.78 20.02
CA LEU A 248 -5.26 -11.41 21.33
C LEU A 248 -4.04 -12.28 21.64
N ILE A 249 -2.91 -11.61 21.85
CA ILE A 249 -1.66 -12.20 22.31
C ILE A 249 -1.51 -11.87 23.79
N LYS A 250 -1.67 -12.86 24.64
CA LYS A 250 -1.58 -12.67 26.09
C LYS A 250 -0.14 -12.31 26.49
N LYS A 251 -0.02 -11.48 27.52
CA LYS A 251 1.28 -11.26 28.19
C LYS A 251 1.66 -12.57 28.90
N GLU A 252 2.88 -13.07 28.65
CA GLU A 252 3.46 -14.17 29.43
C GLU A 252 3.93 -13.68 30.80
#